data_95f8b75f78a8cc96705ff2e97cefe17e
#
_entry.id   95f8b75f78a8cc96705ff2e97cefe17e
#
_cell.length_a   1.000
_cell.length_b   1.000
_cell.length_c   1.000
_cell.angle_alpha   90.00
_cell.angle_beta   90.00
_cell.angle_gamma   90.00
#
_symmetry.space_group_name_H-M   'P 1'
#
loop_
_entity.id
_entity.type
_entity.pdbx_description
1 polymer ?
#
loop_
_entity_poly.entity_id
_entity_poly.type
_entity_poly.pdbx_seq_one_letter_code
_entity_poly.pdbx_strand_id
1 'polypeptide(L)'
;MTAAPGLAVALEGYGWHPEAWRHTADTRPVADGEYWTALGATAERGLLDFVTIDDSLSPQRRRRPEIEPRWLAGRPDAVMLAAHIAPPTRHLGLIPVAVATYTDPSRLAKAFAGLDDISRGRAGWQVRISSSRHEAELFGRVPEEDPFGGAADSVGAVRKMCGDQLVVTALAHNPHVYEFASRSADLVFITPRGDESLATILAEVAAAGGGHLQVYADLYVTFGGVVDERSDAEVFSGTPAELAAKICHWHQRGVAGVRLRPAVNATDLPVIADEVVPALQRVSAFRTRYRAGETLCQRLGLERIS
;
A
#
# COMPACT_ATOMS: atom_id res chain seq x y z
N MET A 1 16.77 10.95 -19.20
CA MET A 1 15.31 10.74 -19.14
C MET A 1 14.99 10.35 -17.72
N THR A 2 14.19 11.10 -16.99
CA THR A 2 13.66 10.69 -15.70
C THR A 2 12.84 9.41 -15.88
N ALA A 3 12.98 8.46 -14.94
CA ALA A 3 12.15 7.26 -14.94
C ALA A 3 10.66 7.65 -14.92
N ALA A 4 9.79 6.80 -15.45
CA ALA A 4 8.35 7.03 -15.37
C ALA A 4 7.87 6.93 -13.90
N PRO A 5 6.83 7.67 -13.49
CA PRO A 5 6.28 7.54 -12.13
C PRO A 5 5.77 6.12 -11.89
N GLY A 6 6.03 5.60 -10.71
CA GLY A 6 5.37 4.40 -10.23
C GLY A 6 3.89 4.66 -9.93
N LEU A 7 3.05 3.65 -10.14
CA LEU A 7 1.62 3.73 -9.86
C LEU A 7 1.16 2.49 -9.10
N ALA A 8 0.61 2.69 -7.93
CA ALA A 8 0.10 1.64 -7.07
C ALA A 8 -1.29 1.98 -6.54
N VAL A 9 -1.97 0.98 -6.00
CA VAL A 9 -3.27 1.16 -5.33
C VAL A 9 -3.24 0.53 -3.95
N ALA A 10 -3.81 1.23 -2.96
CA ALA A 10 -4.08 0.69 -1.65
C ALA A 10 -5.51 0.18 -1.59
N LEU A 11 -5.68 -1.10 -1.31
CA LEU A 11 -6.98 -1.75 -1.18
C LEU A 11 -7.34 -1.91 0.30
N GLU A 12 -8.53 -1.47 0.66
CA GLU A 12 -9.10 -1.58 1.99
C GLU A 12 -10.58 -1.93 1.88
N GLY A 13 -11.02 -3.09 2.41
CA GLY A 13 -12.42 -3.48 2.41
C GLY A 13 -13.10 -3.27 1.05
N TYR A 14 -14.16 -2.47 1.03
CA TYR A 14 -14.84 -2.05 -0.20
C TYR A 14 -14.32 -0.72 -0.76
N GLY A 15 -13.36 -0.08 -0.09
CA GLY A 15 -12.76 1.20 -0.43
C GLY A 15 -12.35 1.98 0.80
N TRP A 16 -11.62 3.07 0.59
CA TRP A 16 -11.08 3.91 1.67
C TRP A 16 -12.14 4.83 2.30
N HIS A 17 -13.29 5.03 1.65
CA HIS A 17 -14.39 5.72 2.30
C HIS A 17 -14.96 4.83 3.41
N PRO A 18 -15.15 5.33 4.64
CA PRO A 18 -15.65 4.52 5.77
C PRO A 18 -16.99 3.84 5.51
N GLU A 19 -17.78 4.38 4.60
CA GLU A 19 -19.07 3.85 4.17
C GLU A 19 -19.03 3.28 2.74
N ALA A 20 -17.85 2.93 2.21
CA ALA A 20 -17.69 2.38 0.86
C ALA A 20 -18.62 1.19 0.59
N TRP A 21 -18.87 0.36 1.61
CA TRP A 21 -19.78 -0.78 1.55
C TRP A 21 -21.24 -0.40 1.21
N ARG A 22 -21.64 0.86 1.43
CA ARG A 22 -22.97 1.38 1.06
C ARG A 22 -23.02 1.91 -0.38
N HIS A 23 -21.86 2.18 -0.95
CA HIS A 23 -21.72 2.80 -2.26
C HIS A 23 -21.20 1.83 -3.32
N THR A 24 -20.82 0.62 -2.91
CA THR A 24 -20.38 -0.41 -3.85
C THR A 24 -21.56 -1.08 -4.53
N ALA A 25 -21.42 -1.32 -5.83
CA ALA A 25 -22.32 -2.18 -6.60
C ALA A 25 -21.96 -3.67 -6.44
N ASP A 26 -20.79 -3.99 -5.91
CA ASP A 26 -20.36 -5.36 -5.66
C ASP A 26 -21.04 -5.90 -4.40
N THR A 27 -21.80 -6.97 -4.54
CA THR A 27 -22.56 -7.59 -3.45
C THR A 27 -21.83 -8.75 -2.79
N ARG A 28 -20.65 -9.12 -3.28
CA ARG A 28 -19.85 -10.18 -2.68
C ARG A 28 -19.37 -9.78 -1.29
N PRO A 29 -19.34 -10.70 -0.31
CA PRO A 29 -18.76 -10.42 1.00
C PRO A 29 -17.29 -9.99 0.89
N VAL A 30 -16.83 -9.11 1.78
CA VAL A 30 -15.43 -8.68 1.82
C VAL A 30 -14.46 -9.82 2.13
N ALA A 31 -14.93 -10.93 2.70
CA ALA A 31 -14.13 -12.14 2.92
C ALA A 31 -14.13 -13.09 1.72
N ASP A 32 -14.86 -12.76 0.64
CA ASP A 32 -14.91 -13.58 -0.57
C ASP A 32 -13.62 -13.38 -1.39
N GLY A 33 -12.89 -14.46 -1.61
CA GLY A 33 -11.66 -14.45 -2.40
C GLY A 33 -11.88 -14.01 -3.86
N GLU A 34 -13.03 -14.27 -4.46
CA GLU A 34 -13.35 -13.83 -5.83
C GLU A 34 -13.46 -12.31 -5.94
N TYR A 35 -13.95 -11.64 -4.87
CA TYR A 35 -13.95 -10.19 -4.81
C TYR A 35 -12.51 -9.63 -4.95
N TRP A 36 -11.57 -10.13 -4.17
CA TRP A 36 -10.18 -9.70 -4.18
C TRP A 36 -9.44 -10.08 -5.46
N THR A 37 -9.73 -11.26 -6.01
CA THR A 37 -9.21 -11.69 -7.30
C THR A 37 -9.63 -10.73 -8.42
N ALA A 38 -10.88 -10.29 -8.43
CA ALA A 38 -11.37 -9.32 -9.42
C ALA A 38 -10.67 -7.95 -9.28
N LEU A 39 -10.42 -7.49 -8.06
CA LEU A 39 -9.64 -6.26 -7.82
C LEU A 39 -8.20 -6.41 -8.32
N GLY A 40 -7.53 -7.54 -8.00
CA GLY A 40 -6.19 -7.84 -8.48
C GLY A 40 -6.10 -7.88 -10.01
N ALA A 41 -7.06 -8.55 -10.66
CA ALA A 41 -7.14 -8.61 -12.13
C ALA A 41 -7.35 -7.22 -12.75
N THR A 42 -8.15 -6.36 -12.13
CA THR A 42 -8.36 -4.98 -12.57
C THR A 42 -7.08 -4.15 -12.42
N ALA A 43 -6.38 -4.26 -11.30
CA ALA A 43 -5.11 -3.58 -11.08
C ALA A 43 -4.03 -4.05 -12.08
N GLU A 44 -3.95 -5.36 -12.35
CA GLU A 44 -3.02 -5.90 -13.33
C GLU A 44 -3.35 -5.45 -14.77
N ARG A 45 -4.62 -5.41 -15.15
CA ARG A 45 -5.08 -4.86 -16.45
C ARG A 45 -4.66 -3.41 -16.61
N GLY A 46 -4.72 -2.61 -15.53
CA GLY A 46 -4.22 -1.24 -15.47
C GLY A 46 -2.71 -1.13 -15.42
N LEU A 47 -1.96 -2.22 -15.53
CA LEU A 47 -0.49 -2.21 -15.51
C LEU A 47 0.10 -1.59 -14.22
N LEU A 48 -0.60 -1.66 -13.09
CA LEU A 48 -0.13 -1.09 -11.83
C LEU A 48 1.13 -1.82 -11.33
N ASP A 49 1.99 -1.14 -10.60
CA ASP A 49 3.21 -1.74 -10.07
C ASP A 49 2.89 -2.78 -9.01
N PHE A 50 2.04 -2.42 -8.09
CA PHE A 50 1.60 -3.27 -6.99
C PHE A 50 0.28 -2.80 -6.39
N VAL A 51 -0.31 -3.66 -5.61
CA VAL A 51 -1.37 -3.31 -4.66
C VAL A 51 -0.87 -3.53 -3.24
N THR A 52 -1.22 -2.61 -2.33
CA THR A 52 -1.16 -2.89 -0.90
C THR A 52 -2.53 -3.34 -0.43
N ILE A 53 -2.58 -4.28 0.50
CA ILE A 53 -3.83 -4.76 1.10
C ILE A 53 -3.77 -4.41 2.58
N ASP A 54 -4.69 -3.55 3.03
CA ASP A 54 -4.69 -3.10 4.41
C ASP A 54 -5.20 -4.19 5.35
N ASP A 55 -4.58 -4.24 6.53
CA ASP A 55 -4.96 -5.13 7.62
C ASP A 55 -5.03 -4.36 8.92
N SER A 56 -6.04 -4.62 9.71
CA SER A 56 -6.22 -4.01 11.01
C SER A 56 -7.14 -4.85 11.88
N LEU A 57 -6.74 -5.01 13.12
CA LEU A 57 -7.59 -5.60 14.15
C LEU A 57 -8.66 -4.64 14.66
N SER A 58 -8.56 -3.35 14.27
CA SER A 58 -9.52 -2.32 14.63
C SER A 58 -10.51 -2.06 13.50
N PRO A 59 -11.76 -1.64 13.79
CA PRO A 59 -12.68 -1.16 12.77
C PRO A 59 -12.10 0.01 11.97
N GLN A 60 -12.51 0.19 10.73
CA GLN A 60 -12.05 1.26 9.84
C GLN A 60 -12.14 2.67 10.45
N ARG A 61 -13.10 2.93 11.35
CA ARG A 61 -13.19 4.18 12.12
C ARG A 61 -12.73 4.00 13.56
N ARG A 62 -11.55 4.51 13.88
CA ARG A 62 -10.91 4.44 15.21
C ARG A 62 -11.63 5.24 16.32
N ARG A 63 -12.66 6.04 16.05
CA ARG A 63 -13.17 7.03 17.01
C ARG A 63 -14.42 6.61 17.81
N ARG A 64 -14.94 5.40 17.63
CA ARG A 64 -16.06 4.90 18.43
C ARG A 64 -15.70 3.57 19.08
N PRO A 65 -15.88 3.44 20.40
CA PRO A 65 -15.63 2.19 21.12
C PRO A 65 -16.65 1.10 20.78
N GLU A 66 -17.82 1.47 20.23
CA GLU A 66 -18.89 0.55 19.87
C GLU A 66 -18.84 0.27 18.37
N ILE A 67 -18.78 -1.02 18.03
CA ILE A 67 -18.88 -1.50 16.64
C ILE A 67 -20.36 -1.40 16.28
N GLU A 68 -20.72 -0.41 15.47
CA GLU A 68 -22.07 -0.40 14.87
C GLU A 68 -22.20 -1.64 13.96
N PRO A 69 -23.36 -2.36 13.99
CA PRO A 69 -23.58 -3.56 13.16
C PRO A 69 -23.43 -3.34 11.64
N ARG A 70 -23.25 -2.09 11.23
CA ARG A 70 -23.10 -1.66 9.84
C ARG A 70 -21.64 -1.58 9.37
N TRP A 71 -20.68 -1.78 10.26
CA TRP A 71 -19.27 -1.64 9.94
C TRP A 71 -18.61 -3.01 9.86
N LEU A 72 -17.65 -3.12 8.96
CA LEU A 72 -16.72 -4.23 8.96
C LEU A 72 -15.93 -4.21 10.26
N ALA A 73 -16.25 -5.14 11.15
CA ALA A 73 -15.47 -5.37 12.36
C ALA A 73 -14.20 -6.15 11.99
N GLY A 74 -13.09 -5.44 11.87
CA GLY A 74 -11.83 -6.02 11.42
C GLY A 74 -11.76 -6.17 9.88
N ARG A 75 -10.69 -6.81 9.44
CA ARG A 75 -10.42 -7.10 8.02
C ARG A 75 -9.99 -8.56 7.88
N PRO A 76 -10.22 -9.18 6.71
CA PRO A 76 -9.58 -10.45 6.40
C PRO A 76 -8.06 -10.31 6.44
N ASP A 77 -7.35 -11.37 6.82
CA ASP A 77 -5.90 -11.41 6.83
C ASP A 77 -5.32 -11.04 5.46
N ALA A 78 -4.52 -9.98 5.40
CA ALA A 78 -4.03 -9.41 4.15
C ALA A 78 -3.05 -10.35 3.43
N VAL A 79 -2.27 -11.14 4.17
CA VAL A 79 -1.33 -12.12 3.57
C VAL A 79 -2.10 -13.26 2.91
N MET A 80 -3.18 -13.71 3.54
CA MET A 80 -4.08 -14.72 2.95
C MET A 80 -4.76 -14.20 1.68
N LEU A 81 -5.22 -12.94 1.68
CA LEU A 81 -5.79 -12.31 0.49
C LEU A 81 -4.76 -12.16 -0.63
N ALA A 82 -3.55 -11.71 -0.31
CA ALA A 82 -2.46 -11.62 -1.29
C ALA A 82 -2.12 -12.98 -1.89
N ALA A 83 -2.06 -14.04 -1.07
CA ALA A 83 -1.86 -15.41 -1.54
C ALA A 83 -2.99 -15.90 -2.45
N HIS A 84 -4.21 -15.43 -2.23
CA HIS A 84 -5.37 -15.75 -3.08
C HIS A 84 -5.33 -15.00 -4.43
N ILE A 85 -4.86 -13.74 -4.45
CA ILE A 85 -4.68 -12.94 -5.67
C ILE A 85 -3.48 -13.41 -6.51
N ALA A 86 -2.47 -14.00 -5.90
CA ALA A 86 -1.20 -14.34 -6.56
C ALA A 86 -1.34 -15.29 -7.77
N PRO A 87 -2.08 -16.44 -7.69
CA PRO A 87 -2.17 -17.40 -8.79
C PRO A 87 -2.86 -16.85 -10.05
N PRO A 88 -3.99 -16.10 -9.98
CA PRO A 88 -4.67 -15.56 -11.16
C PRO A 88 -3.98 -14.35 -11.77
N THR A 89 -3.02 -13.73 -11.09
CA THR A 89 -2.20 -12.62 -11.60
C THR A 89 -0.80 -13.09 -11.99
N ARG A 90 -0.12 -12.36 -12.89
CA ARG A 90 1.20 -12.75 -13.40
C ARG A 90 2.29 -11.71 -13.16
N HIS A 91 1.90 -10.46 -13.02
CA HIS A 91 2.82 -9.33 -12.98
C HIS A 91 2.61 -8.44 -11.74
N LEU A 92 1.38 -8.28 -11.29
CA LEU A 92 1.02 -7.39 -10.20
C LEU A 92 1.81 -7.71 -8.92
N GLY A 93 2.49 -6.71 -8.35
CA GLY A 93 3.13 -6.81 -7.04
C GLY A 93 2.07 -6.88 -5.93
N LEU A 94 2.34 -7.66 -4.89
CA LEU A 94 1.43 -7.92 -3.78
C LEU A 94 2.11 -7.56 -2.47
N ILE A 95 1.68 -6.47 -1.85
CA ILE A 95 2.26 -5.93 -0.62
C ILE A 95 1.19 -5.92 0.49
N PRO A 96 0.89 -7.06 1.11
CA PRO A 96 -0.01 -7.08 2.26
C PRO A 96 0.59 -6.35 3.46
N VAL A 97 -0.28 -5.73 4.26
CA VAL A 97 0.05 -5.20 5.59
C VAL A 97 0.14 -6.36 6.56
N ALA A 98 1.18 -6.40 7.38
CA ALA A 98 1.25 -7.31 8.53
C ALA A 98 1.92 -6.62 9.72
N VAL A 99 1.39 -6.92 10.93
CA VAL A 99 1.84 -6.30 12.18
C VAL A 99 3.14 -6.94 12.63
N ALA A 100 4.22 -6.16 12.72
CA ALA A 100 5.52 -6.61 13.20
C ALA A 100 5.57 -6.72 14.73
N THR A 101 4.93 -5.79 15.43
CA THR A 101 5.10 -5.56 16.87
C THR A 101 4.70 -6.76 17.74
N TYR A 102 3.68 -7.52 17.36
CA TYR A 102 3.15 -8.62 18.19
C TYR A 102 3.23 -9.98 17.53
N THR A 103 3.70 -10.04 16.30
CA THR A 103 3.79 -11.27 15.51
C THR A 103 5.21 -11.85 15.60
N ASP A 104 5.32 -13.15 15.80
CA ASP A 104 6.62 -13.84 15.78
C ASP A 104 7.31 -13.67 14.41
N PRO A 105 8.56 -13.18 14.36
CA PRO A 105 9.27 -12.95 13.11
C PRO A 105 9.43 -14.20 12.24
N SER A 106 9.55 -15.39 12.85
CA SER A 106 9.67 -16.65 12.09
C SER A 106 8.37 -17.01 11.37
N ARG A 107 7.22 -16.66 11.95
CA ARG A 107 5.91 -16.83 11.31
C ARG A 107 5.73 -15.86 10.16
N LEU A 108 6.12 -14.59 10.34
CA LEU A 108 6.12 -13.59 9.27
C LEU A 108 7.02 -14.05 8.11
N ALA A 109 8.25 -14.45 8.41
CA ALA A 109 9.19 -14.92 7.41
C ALA A 109 8.63 -16.11 6.61
N LYS A 110 8.05 -17.10 7.29
CA LYS A 110 7.43 -18.25 6.64
C LYS A 110 6.25 -17.86 5.75
N ALA A 111 5.41 -16.93 6.21
CA ALA A 111 4.26 -16.46 5.44
C ALA A 111 4.70 -15.68 4.19
N PHE A 112 5.68 -14.78 4.33
CA PHE A 112 6.18 -13.99 3.20
C PHE A 112 7.02 -14.82 2.22
N ALA A 113 7.82 -15.78 2.69
CA ALA A 113 8.49 -16.72 1.81
C ALA A 113 7.48 -17.53 0.98
N GLY A 114 6.42 -18.05 1.61
CA GLY A 114 5.36 -18.74 0.91
C GLY A 114 4.62 -17.86 -0.09
N LEU A 115 4.35 -16.60 0.26
CA LEU A 115 3.73 -15.63 -0.66
C LEU A 115 4.65 -15.33 -1.84
N ASP A 116 5.95 -15.21 -1.61
CA ASP A 116 6.92 -14.91 -2.66
C ASP A 116 7.04 -16.08 -3.64
N ASP A 117 7.09 -17.32 -3.15
CA ASP A 117 7.07 -18.51 -3.97
C ASP A 117 5.81 -18.60 -4.84
N ILE A 118 4.62 -18.45 -4.24
CA ILE A 118 3.33 -18.52 -4.96
C ILE A 118 3.23 -17.38 -5.98
N SER A 119 3.70 -16.20 -5.64
CA SER A 119 3.67 -15.02 -6.53
C SER A 119 4.84 -14.95 -7.50
N ARG A 120 5.86 -15.83 -7.37
CA ARG A 120 7.06 -15.86 -8.22
C ARG A 120 7.85 -14.54 -8.15
N GLY A 121 8.23 -14.13 -6.96
CA GLY A 121 9.05 -12.94 -6.72
C GLY A 121 8.28 -11.61 -6.80
N ARG A 122 6.97 -11.62 -6.53
CA ARG A 122 6.14 -10.41 -6.55
C ARG A 122 5.65 -9.98 -5.17
N ALA A 123 6.11 -10.64 -4.12
CA ALA A 123 5.73 -10.31 -2.76
C ALA A 123 6.47 -9.07 -2.24
N GLY A 124 5.80 -8.35 -1.38
CA GLY A 124 6.37 -7.34 -0.50
C GLY A 124 5.65 -7.36 0.83
N TRP A 125 6.13 -6.59 1.78
CA TRP A 125 5.57 -6.46 3.12
C TRP A 125 5.41 -4.98 3.49
N GLN A 126 4.20 -4.52 3.74
CA GLN A 126 4.01 -3.25 4.42
C GLN A 126 4.02 -3.48 5.93
N VAL A 127 5.08 -3.02 6.56
CA VAL A 127 5.27 -3.16 8.00
C VAL A 127 4.27 -2.29 8.73
N ARG A 128 3.47 -2.90 9.59
CA ARG A 128 2.61 -2.20 10.54
C ARG A 128 3.22 -2.28 11.94
N ILE A 129 3.35 -1.13 12.57
CA ILE A 129 3.81 -0.97 13.93
C ILE A 129 2.61 -0.54 14.77
N SER A 130 2.32 -1.28 15.84
CA SER A 130 1.22 -0.97 16.74
C SER A 130 1.75 -0.53 18.09
N SER A 131 1.29 0.63 18.55
CA SER A 131 1.44 1.12 19.93
C SER A 131 0.11 1.10 20.69
N SER A 132 -0.92 0.50 20.11
CA SER A 132 -2.25 0.44 20.69
C SER A 132 -2.32 -0.55 21.84
N ARG A 133 -2.72 -0.09 23.04
CA ARG A 133 -3.00 -0.97 24.18
C ARG A 133 -4.04 -2.03 23.83
N HIS A 134 -5.11 -1.65 23.13
CA HIS A 134 -6.16 -2.57 22.71
C HIS A 134 -5.63 -3.68 21.81
N GLU A 135 -4.80 -3.33 20.82
CA GLU A 135 -4.18 -4.35 19.95
C GLU A 135 -3.21 -5.25 20.74
N ALA A 136 -2.42 -4.70 21.67
CA ALA A 136 -1.57 -5.51 22.55
C ALA A 136 -2.37 -6.52 23.38
N GLU A 137 -3.49 -6.10 23.96
CA GLU A 137 -4.39 -6.95 24.74
C GLU A 137 -4.97 -8.12 23.91
N LEU A 138 -5.24 -7.92 22.61
CA LEU A 138 -5.70 -9.00 21.72
C LEU A 138 -4.65 -10.11 21.56
N PHE A 139 -3.36 -9.78 21.71
CA PHE A 139 -2.25 -10.73 21.72
C PHE A 139 -1.87 -11.21 23.12
N GLY A 140 -2.61 -10.80 24.18
CA GLY A 140 -2.27 -11.11 25.58
C GLY A 140 -0.98 -10.46 26.04
N ARG A 141 -0.62 -9.30 25.47
CA ARG A 141 0.60 -8.54 25.75
C ARG A 141 0.31 -7.15 26.29
N VAL A 142 1.33 -6.48 26.77
CA VAL A 142 1.34 -5.03 27.03
C VAL A 142 2.00 -4.30 25.86
N PRO A 143 1.70 -3.01 25.64
CA PRO A 143 2.41 -2.22 24.63
C PRO A 143 3.93 -2.27 24.84
N GLU A 144 4.68 -2.38 23.75
CA GLU A 144 6.13 -2.34 23.79
C GLU A 144 6.64 -0.93 24.12
N GLU A 145 7.74 -0.84 24.89
CA GLU A 145 8.38 0.46 25.20
C GLU A 145 9.03 1.08 23.96
N ASP A 146 9.67 0.25 23.12
CA ASP A 146 10.24 0.65 21.82
C ASP A 146 9.66 -0.19 20.68
N PRO A 147 8.46 0.14 20.20
CA PRO A 147 7.83 -0.62 19.12
C PRO A 147 8.55 -0.47 17.77
N PHE A 148 9.33 0.60 17.57
CA PHE A 148 10.10 0.82 16.34
C PHE A 148 11.36 -0.04 16.32
N GLY A 149 12.08 -0.15 17.43
CA GLY A 149 13.23 -1.05 17.56
C GLY A 149 12.82 -2.50 17.38
N GLY A 150 11.78 -2.95 18.06
CA GLY A 150 11.25 -4.32 17.91
C GLY A 150 10.78 -4.62 16.50
N ALA A 151 10.17 -3.65 15.80
CA ALA A 151 9.79 -3.81 14.40
C ALA A 151 11.01 -3.88 13.47
N ALA A 152 12.05 -3.09 13.72
CA ALA A 152 13.29 -3.14 12.94
C ALA A 152 13.99 -4.49 13.09
N ASP A 153 14.04 -5.04 14.30
CA ASP A 153 14.57 -6.38 14.55
C ASP A 153 13.76 -7.45 13.81
N SER A 154 12.43 -7.32 13.82
CA SER A 154 11.54 -8.22 13.09
C SER A 154 11.79 -8.17 11.59
N VAL A 155 11.95 -6.97 11.00
CA VAL A 155 12.31 -6.82 9.57
C VAL A 155 13.65 -7.47 9.27
N GLY A 156 14.67 -7.22 10.11
CA GLY A 156 15.99 -7.84 9.96
C GLY A 156 15.93 -9.37 10.00
N ALA A 157 15.16 -9.93 10.92
CA ALA A 157 14.96 -11.37 11.02
C ALA A 157 14.23 -11.95 9.79
N VAL A 158 13.16 -11.29 9.33
CA VAL A 158 12.41 -11.72 8.13
C VAL A 158 13.30 -11.67 6.89
N ARG A 159 14.04 -10.59 6.66
CA ARG A 159 14.98 -10.48 5.54
C ARG A 159 16.06 -11.56 5.56
N LYS A 160 16.60 -11.84 6.74
CA LYS A 160 17.61 -12.91 6.91
C LYS A 160 17.06 -14.28 6.52
N MET A 161 15.78 -14.52 6.69
CA MET A 161 15.13 -15.81 6.41
C MET A 161 14.54 -15.89 4.98
N CYS A 162 14.00 -14.79 4.45
CA CYS A 162 13.40 -14.74 3.12
C CYS A 162 14.38 -14.30 2.02
N GLY A 163 15.55 -13.77 2.38
CA GLY A 163 16.48 -13.12 1.44
C GLY A 163 16.12 -11.65 1.17
N ASP A 164 17.04 -10.96 0.48
CA ASP A 164 16.95 -9.51 0.23
C ASP A 164 15.98 -9.12 -0.89
N GLN A 165 15.32 -10.07 -1.54
CA GLN A 165 14.39 -9.80 -2.65
C GLN A 165 13.01 -9.35 -2.17
N LEU A 166 12.65 -9.61 -0.90
CA LEU A 166 11.39 -9.15 -0.33
C LEU A 166 11.38 -7.62 -0.21
N VAL A 167 10.46 -6.98 -0.90
CA VAL A 167 10.27 -5.51 -0.82
C VAL A 167 9.60 -5.17 0.50
N VAL A 168 10.25 -4.34 1.31
CA VAL A 168 9.72 -3.88 2.60
C VAL A 168 9.30 -2.42 2.48
N THR A 169 8.08 -2.12 2.93
CA THR A 169 7.52 -0.77 2.86
C THR A 169 7.01 -0.31 4.21
N ALA A 170 6.96 1.00 4.42
CA ALA A 170 6.38 1.61 5.62
C ALA A 170 5.42 2.75 5.24
N LEU A 171 4.34 2.92 6.01
CA LEU A 171 3.48 4.12 5.92
C LEU A 171 3.90 5.08 7.02
N ALA A 172 4.30 6.29 6.65
CA ALA A 172 4.95 7.22 7.55
C ALA A 172 4.24 8.58 7.60
N HIS A 173 4.01 9.05 8.83
CA HIS A 173 3.33 10.32 9.12
C HIS A 173 4.11 11.23 10.07
N ASN A 174 5.30 10.82 10.51
CA ASN A 174 6.11 11.59 11.45
C ASN A 174 7.59 11.16 11.41
N PRO A 175 8.51 11.97 11.98
CA PRO A 175 9.95 11.72 11.95
C PRO A 175 10.39 10.35 12.45
N HIS A 176 9.79 9.82 13.52
CA HIS A 176 10.17 8.51 14.06
C HIS A 176 9.91 7.38 13.07
N VAL A 177 8.81 7.49 12.28
CA VAL A 177 8.52 6.50 11.23
C VAL A 177 9.44 6.70 10.03
N TYR A 178 9.85 7.93 9.71
CA TYR A 178 10.86 8.17 8.66
C TYR A 178 12.21 7.57 9.05
N GLU A 179 12.65 7.70 10.30
CA GLU A 179 13.86 7.07 10.82
C GLU A 179 13.79 5.54 10.79
N PHE A 180 12.63 4.96 11.15
CA PHE A 180 12.40 3.52 11.00
C PHE A 180 12.48 3.11 9.53
N ALA A 181 11.78 3.81 8.65
CA ALA A 181 11.78 3.51 7.21
C ALA A 181 13.19 3.58 6.62
N SER A 182 13.97 4.62 6.98
CA SER A 182 15.34 4.79 6.47
C SER A 182 16.28 3.64 6.84
N ARG A 183 16.03 2.94 7.95
CA ARG A 183 16.84 1.79 8.40
C ARG A 183 16.32 0.45 7.93
N SER A 184 15.01 0.35 7.68
CA SER A 184 14.36 -0.96 7.60
C SER A 184 13.54 -1.17 6.33
N ALA A 185 13.17 -0.11 5.60
CA ALA A 185 12.33 -0.21 4.41
C ALA A 185 13.10 0.08 3.11
N ASP A 186 12.52 -0.28 1.99
CA ASP A 186 12.96 0.05 0.64
C ASP A 186 12.12 1.19 0.05
N LEU A 187 10.87 1.29 0.52
CA LEU A 187 9.88 2.23 0.04
C LEU A 187 9.09 2.81 1.21
N VAL A 188 8.78 4.09 1.13
CA VAL A 188 7.96 4.77 2.13
C VAL A 188 6.74 5.41 1.48
N PHE A 189 5.57 5.20 2.08
CA PHE A 189 4.35 5.90 1.75
C PHE A 189 4.22 7.14 2.63
N ILE A 190 3.92 8.29 2.01
CA ILE A 190 3.69 9.56 2.69
C ILE A 190 2.31 10.11 2.34
N THR A 191 1.75 10.97 3.17
CA THR A 191 0.40 11.54 3.00
C THR A 191 0.45 13.06 2.90
N PRO A 192 0.96 13.63 1.80
CA PRO A 192 0.97 15.07 1.59
C PRO A 192 -0.46 15.59 1.40
N ARG A 193 -0.68 16.88 1.75
CA ARG A 193 -1.94 17.60 1.51
C ARG A 193 -1.71 18.80 0.58
N GLY A 194 -1.04 18.57 -0.54
CA GLY A 194 -0.66 19.58 -1.52
C GLY A 194 0.86 19.71 -1.65
N ASP A 195 1.27 20.59 -2.54
CA ASP A 195 2.66 20.74 -2.96
C ASP A 195 3.61 21.23 -1.86
N GLU A 196 3.15 22.14 -1.00
CA GLU A 196 3.95 22.65 0.10
C GLU A 196 4.20 21.57 1.15
N SER A 197 3.16 20.83 1.52
CA SER A 197 3.26 19.69 2.41
C SER A 197 4.15 18.60 1.82
N LEU A 198 4.04 18.33 0.52
CA LEU A 198 4.89 17.37 -0.18
C LEU A 198 6.37 17.74 -0.06
N ALA A 199 6.72 18.99 -0.33
CA ALA A 199 8.10 19.46 -0.25
C ALA A 199 8.66 19.35 1.18
N THR A 200 7.85 19.71 2.19
CA THR A 200 8.22 19.59 3.61
C THR A 200 8.49 18.13 3.99
N ILE A 201 7.58 17.21 3.65
CA ILE A 201 7.71 15.80 3.98
C ILE A 201 8.93 15.18 3.28
N LEU A 202 9.19 15.51 2.02
CA LEU A 202 10.38 15.02 1.31
C LEU A 202 11.68 15.47 1.99
N ALA A 203 11.73 16.71 2.48
CA ALA A 203 12.88 17.22 3.24
C ALA A 203 13.02 16.49 4.59
N GLU A 204 11.94 16.19 5.29
CA GLU A 204 11.94 15.43 6.55
C GLU A 204 12.41 13.99 6.34
N VAL A 205 11.95 13.31 5.29
CA VAL A 205 12.40 11.96 4.92
C VAL A 205 13.91 11.97 4.63
N ALA A 206 14.39 12.95 3.88
CA ALA A 206 15.81 13.09 3.58
C ALA A 206 16.64 13.35 4.86
N ALA A 207 16.17 14.24 5.74
CA ALA A 207 16.80 14.54 7.02
C ALA A 207 16.88 13.34 7.96
N ALA A 208 15.89 12.44 7.89
CA ALA A 208 15.89 11.16 8.62
C ALA A 208 16.80 10.08 8.00
N GLY A 209 17.60 10.40 6.99
CA GLY A 209 18.50 9.47 6.30
C GLY A 209 17.83 8.67 5.19
N GLY A 210 16.61 8.99 4.82
CA GLY A 210 15.79 8.27 3.83
C GLY A 210 16.07 8.64 2.36
N GLY A 211 17.21 9.27 2.04
CA GLY A 211 17.53 9.68 0.67
C GLY A 211 17.65 8.54 -0.36
N HIS A 212 17.74 7.31 0.09
CA HIS A 212 17.77 6.10 -0.74
C HIS A 212 16.38 5.46 -0.92
N LEU A 213 15.38 5.90 -0.16
CA LEU A 213 14.04 5.32 -0.21
C LEU A 213 13.29 5.70 -1.49
N GLN A 214 12.54 4.76 -2.01
CA GLN A 214 11.51 5.07 -3.00
C GLN A 214 10.32 5.72 -2.28
N VAL A 215 10.10 7.02 -2.48
CA VAL A 215 9.01 7.75 -1.83
C VAL A 215 7.77 7.73 -2.71
N TYR A 216 6.68 7.16 -2.20
CA TYR A 216 5.37 7.17 -2.85
C TYR A 216 4.40 8.05 -2.07
N ALA A 217 3.73 8.96 -2.77
CA ALA A 217 2.71 9.81 -2.18
C ALA A 217 1.33 9.13 -2.24
N ASP A 218 0.66 9.03 -1.10
CA ASP A 218 -0.72 8.58 -1.03
C ASP A 218 -1.68 9.68 -1.47
N LEU A 219 -2.68 9.29 -2.22
CA LEU A 219 -3.74 10.19 -2.69
C LEU A 219 -5.09 9.46 -2.61
N TYR A 220 -6.01 9.98 -1.82
CA TYR A 220 -7.39 9.51 -1.83
C TYR A 220 -8.05 9.96 -3.13
N VAL A 221 -8.71 9.04 -3.85
CA VAL A 221 -9.28 9.33 -5.17
C VAL A 221 -10.73 8.92 -5.27
N THR A 222 -11.54 9.79 -5.91
CA THR A 222 -12.92 9.49 -6.28
C THR A 222 -13.28 10.14 -7.61
N PHE A 223 -14.04 9.43 -8.44
CA PHE A 223 -14.49 9.91 -9.75
C PHE A 223 -16.00 10.14 -9.73
N GLY A 224 -16.42 11.25 -9.08
CA GLY A 224 -17.83 11.60 -8.93
C GLY A 224 -18.56 10.82 -7.83
N GLY A 225 -17.82 10.12 -6.97
CA GLY A 225 -18.35 9.38 -5.82
C GLY A 225 -18.27 10.15 -4.51
N VAL A 226 -18.11 9.40 -3.42
CA VAL A 226 -18.09 9.93 -2.05
C VAL A 226 -16.72 10.47 -1.68
N VAL A 227 -16.72 11.57 -0.92
CA VAL A 227 -15.52 12.22 -0.40
C VAL A 227 -15.41 11.99 1.10
N ASP A 228 -14.24 11.58 1.59
CA ASP A 228 -13.94 11.58 3.01
C ASP A 228 -13.13 12.83 3.38
N GLU A 229 -13.79 13.85 3.93
CA GLU A 229 -13.16 15.08 4.41
C GLU A 229 -12.17 14.86 5.57
N ARG A 230 -12.18 13.67 6.17
CA ARG A 230 -11.29 13.29 7.27
C ARG A 230 -10.12 12.41 6.82
N SER A 231 -9.94 12.26 5.51
CA SER A 231 -8.77 11.57 4.95
C SER A 231 -7.48 12.19 5.49
N ASP A 232 -6.51 11.36 5.84
CA ASP A 232 -5.17 11.77 6.22
C ASP A 232 -4.30 12.16 5.02
N ALA A 233 -4.66 11.70 3.82
CA ALA A 233 -4.06 12.07 2.54
C ALA A 233 -4.89 13.17 1.85
N GLU A 234 -4.27 13.85 0.87
CA GLU A 234 -5.00 14.76 -0.01
C GLU A 234 -6.13 14.02 -0.72
N VAL A 235 -7.28 14.69 -0.83
CA VAL A 235 -8.45 14.17 -1.52
C VAL A 235 -8.48 14.73 -2.94
N PHE A 236 -8.42 13.84 -3.91
CA PHE A 236 -8.63 14.16 -5.31
C PHE A 236 -10.05 13.78 -5.73
N SER A 237 -10.78 14.75 -6.25
CA SER A 237 -12.06 14.56 -6.94
C SER A 237 -12.01 15.31 -8.27
N GLY A 238 -12.03 14.59 -9.39
CA GLY A 238 -11.86 15.21 -10.70
C GLY A 238 -11.89 14.17 -11.83
N THR A 239 -11.39 14.56 -12.98
CA THR A 239 -11.32 13.69 -14.17
C THR A 239 -10.08 12.82 -14.19
N PRO A 240 -10.07 11.70 -14.91
CA PRO A 240 -8.88 10.85 -15.09
C PRO A 240 -7.68 11.61 -15.68
N ALA A 241 -7.93 12.57 -16.56
CA ALA A 241 -6.87 13.39 -17.17
C ALA A 241 -6.22 14.34 -16.17
N GLU A 242 -7.01 14.95 -15.27
CA GLU A 242 -6.50 15.80 -14.20
C GLU A 242 -5.70 14.99 -13.19
N LEU A 243 -6.13 13.76 -12.86
CA LEU A 243 -5.37 12.88 -12.00
C LEU A 243 -4.03 12.48 -12.64
N ALA A 244 -4.03 12.14 -13.92
CA ALA A 244 -2.78 11.84 -14.64
C ALA A 244 -1.82 13.04 -14.65
N ALA A 245 -2.32 14.26 -14.84
CA ALA A 245 -1.51 15.48 -14.75
C ALA A 245 -0.92 15.67 -13.34
N LYS A 246 -1.72 15.44 -12.29
CA LYS A 246 -1.27 15.53 -10.89
C LYS A 246 -0.19 14.50 -10.57
N ILE A 247 -0.33 13.26 -11.02
CA ILE A 247 0.69 12.21 -10.86
C ILE A 247 2.02 12.65 -11.49
N CYS A 248 1.98 13.13 -12.74
CA CYS A 248 3.16 13.66 -13.42
C CYS A 248 3.78 14.85 -12.68
N HIS A 249 2.96 15.77 -12.21
CA HIS A 249 3.41 16.94 -11.46
C HIS A 249 4.13 16.55 -10.15
N TRP A 250 3.56 15.65 -9.36
CA TRP A 250 4.19 15.19 -8.12
C TRP A 250 5.47 14.40 -8.38
N HIS A 251 5.50 13.59 -9.44
CA HIS A 251 6.72 12.91 -9.84
C HIS A 251 7.86 13.90 -10.19
N GLN A 252 7.54 14.98 -10.91
CA GLN A 252 8.52 16.05 -11.19
C GLN A 252 9.01 16.77 -9.92
N ARG A 253 8.26 16.69 -8.83
CA ARG A 253 8.63 17.24 -7.53
C ARG A 253 9.42 16.28 -6.64
N GLY A 254 9.75 15.08 -7.12
CA GLY A 254 10.70 14.18 -6.48
C GLY A 254 10.10 12.92 -5.87
N VAL A 255 8.78 12.65 -6.00
CA VAL A 255 8.27 11.33 -5.61
C VAL A 255 8.58 10.29 -6.67
N ALA A 256 8.92 9.07 -6.25
CA ALA A 256 9.14 7.95 -7.14
C ALA A 256 7.83 7.48 -7.79
N GLY A 257 6.72 7.62 -7.07
CA GLY A 257 5.41 7.22 -7.55
C GLY A 257 4.26 7.72 -6.68
N VAL A 258 3.05 7.31 -7.04
CA VAL A 258 1.82 7.63 -6.31
C VAL A 258 1.10 6.33 -5.97
N ARG A 259 0.60 6.22 -4.73
CA ARG A 259 -0.29 5.16 -4.31
C ARG A 259 -1.70 5.72 -4.13
N LEU A 260 -2.60 5.30 -5.01
CA LEU A 260 -3.98 5.75 -5.01
C LEU A 260 -4.81 4.97 -3.99
N ARG A 261 -5.66 5.66 -3.27
CA ARG A 261 -6.62 5.11 -2.31
C ARG A 261 -8.04 5.30 -2.86
N PRO A 262 -8.61 4.33 -3.60
CA PRO A 262 -9.96 4.44 -4.15
C PRO A 262 -10.99 4.65 -3.04
N ALA A 263 -11.89 5.61 -3.22
CA ALA A 263 -12.99 5.82 -2.28
C ALA A 263 -13.89 4.58 -2.22
N VAL A 264 -14.22 4.03 -3.38
CA VAL A 264 -14.96 2.79 -3.56
C VAL A 264 -14.24 1.91 -4.59
N ASN A 265 -13.71 0.77 -4.16
CA ASN A 265 -12.88 -0.07 -5.01
C ASN A 265 -13.58 -0.48 -6.32
N ALA A 266 -14.84 -0.86 -6.25
CA ALA A 266 -15.59 -1.38 -7.41
C ALA A 266 -15.86 -0.31 -8.49
N THR A 267 -15.86 0.97 -8.13
CA THR A 267 -16.10 2.07 -9.06
C THR A 267 -14.83 2.80 -9.47
N ASP A 268 -13.96 3.12 -8.50
CA ASP A 268 -12.81 3.98 -8.77
C ASP A 268 -11.61 3.21 -9.37
N LEU A 269 -11.41 1.94 -8.97
CA LEU A 269 -10.30 1.15 -9.50
C LEU A 269 -10.42 0.85 -11.01
N PRO A 270 -11.59 0.52 -11.57
CA PRO A 270 -11.75 0.43 -13.02
C PRO A 270 -11.43 1.73 -13.75
N VAL A 271 -11.83 2.89 -13.22
CA VAL A 271 -11.50 4.20 -13.82
C VAL A 271 -10.00 4.46 -13.78
N ILE A 272 -9.31 4.09 -12.69
CA ILE A 272 -7.86 4.16 -12.62
C ILE A 272 -7.22 3.30 -13.73
N ALA A 273 -7.64 2.05 -13.87
CA ALA A 273 -7.07 1.10 -14.81
C ALA A 273 -7.36 1.47 -16.27
N ASP A 274 -8.60 1.86 -16.58
CA ASP A 274 -9.12 1.96 -17.93
C ASP A 274 -9.10 3.40 -18.49
N GLU A 275 -8.90 4.42 -17.64
CA GLU A 275 -8.90 5.82 -18.05
C GLU A 275 -7.66 6.61 -17.60
N VAL A 276 -7.26 6.50 -16.30
CA VAL A 276 -6.08 7.23 -15.81
C VAL A 276 -4.79 6.67 -16.43
N VAL A 277 -4.62 5.35 -16.45
CA VAL A 277 -3.44 4.73 -17.05
C VAL A 277 -3.33 5.07 -18.55
N PRO A 278 -4.36 4.94 -19.39
CA PRO A 278 -4.30 5.43 -20.77
C PRO A 278 -3.99 6.94 -20.88
N ALA A 279 -4.45 7.78 -19.95
CA ALA A 279 -4.09 9.20 -19.94
C ALA A 279 -2.59 9.41 -19.69
N LEU A 280 -1.99 8.68 -18.76
CA LEU A 280 -0.54 8.68 -18.51
C LEU A 280 0.26 8.15 -19.72
N GLN A 281 -0.23 7.11 -20.38
CA GLN A 281 0.41 6.53 -21.55
C GLN A 281 0.43 7.50 -22.73
N ARG A 282 -0.67 8.27 -22.96
CA ARG A 282 -0.74 9.30 -24.02
C ARG A 282 0.35 10.36 -23.90
N VAL A 283 0.78 10.69 -22.71
CA VAL A 283 1.89 11.64 -22.47
C VAL A 283 3.24 10.93 -22.27
N SER A 284 3.30 9.64 -22.62
CA SER A 284 4.51 8.80 -22.49
C SER A 284 5.08 8.74 -21.06
N ALA A 285 4.22 8.93 -20.08
CA ALA A 285 4.58 8.94 -18.68
C ALA A 285 4.37 7.59 -17.96
N PHE A 286 3.89 6.55 -18.65
CA PHE A 286 3.65 5.25 -18.06
C PHE A 286 3.87 4.10 -19.05
N ARG A 287 4.14 2.89 -18.52
CA ARG A 287 4.37 1.68 -19.31
C ARG A 287 3.13 1.29 -20.12
N THR A 288 3.36 0.69 -21.29
CA THR A 288 2.31 0.09 -22.13
C THR A 288 2.24 -1.43 -22.01
N ARG A 289 3.18 -2.05 -21.30
CA ARG A 289 3.23 -3.48 -21.01
C ARG A 289 4.14 -3.77 -19.83
N TYR A 290 3.92 -4.88 -19.14
CA TYR A 290 4.87 -5.43 -18.21
C TYR A 290 6.06 -6.11 -18.93
N ARG A 291 7.18 -6.24 -18.24
CA ARG A 291 8.28 -7.10 -18.68
C ARG A 291 8.03 -8.53 -18.21
N ALA A 292 8.25 -9.51 -19.09
CA ALA A 292 8.05 -10.91 -18.74
C ALA A 292 9.08 -11.37 -17.70
N GLY A 293 8.63 -12.06 -16.66
CA GLY A 293 9.49 -12.61 -15.61
C GLY A 293 10.10 -11.59 -14.65
N GLU A 294 9.69 -10.32 -14.70
CA GLU A 294 10.18 -9.28 -13.82
C GLU A 294 9.63 -9.46 -12.39
N THR A 295 10.51 -9.49 -11.40
CA THR A 295 10.12 -9.47 -9.98
C THR A 295 9.67 -8.08 -9.55
N LEU A 296 9.02 -7.98 -8.38
CA LEU A 296 8.63 -6.68 -7.83
C LEU A 296 9.87 -5.81 -7.53
N CYS A 297 10.91 -6.40 -6.95
CA CYS A 297 12.17 -5.73 -6.65
C CYS A 297 12.79 -5.11 -7.92
N GLN A 298 12.87 -5.88 -9.01
CA GLN A 298 13.38 -5.42 -10.30
C GLN A 298 12.53 -4.30 -10.89
N ARG A 299 11.20 -4.41 -10.82
CA ARG A 299 10.29 -3.39 -11.33
C ARG A 299 10.47 -2.05 -10.63
N LEU A 300 10.69 -2.08 -9.35
CA LEU A 300 10.92 -0.88 -8.55
C LEU A 300 12.37 -0.38 -8.62
N GLY A 301 13.26 -1.05 -9.36
CA GLY A 301 14.66 -0.66 -9.48
C GLY A 301 15.43 -0.77 -8.16
N LEU A 302 15.02 -1.70 -7.30
CA LEU A 302 15.61 -1.96 -5.97
C LEU A 302 16.68 -3.06 -6.03
N GLU A 303 17.29 -3.28 -7.18
CA GLU A 303 18.30 -4.33 -7.35
C GLU A 303 19.41 -4.16 -6.33
N ARG A 304 19.52 -5.10 -5.40
CA ARG A 304 20.65 -5.21 -4.49
C ARG A 304 21.73 -6.02 -5.19
N ILE A 305 22.91 -5.43 -5.33
CA ILE A 305 24.09 -6.16 -5.78
C ILE A 305 24.37 -7.21 -4.68
N SER A 306 24.14 -8.47 -5.02
CA SER A 306 24.47 -9.63 -4.18
C SER A 306 25.98 -9.80 -4.01
#